data_0b8983371fa7b2b4009d818912859e9c
#
_entry.id   0b8983371fa7b2b4009d818912859e9c
#
_cell.length_a   1.000
_cell.length_b   1.000
_cell.length_c   1.000
_cell.angle_alpha   90.00
_cell.angle_beta   90.00
_cell.angle_gamma   90.00
#
_symmetry.space_group_name_H-M   'P 1'
#
loop_
_entity.id
_entity.type
_entity.pdbx_description
1 polymer ?
#
loop_
_entity_poly.entity_id
_entity_poly.type
_entity_poly.pdbx_seq_one_letter_code
_entity_poly.pdbx_strand_id
1 'polypeptide(L)'
;SPTMDHRVALAAGPAGEGFIAANFAYLWNSDAPAAVHYREMCAKYEVPEAYMGMYHFYGYITAKVLVEGLKRAGKYPTRKRLIIGMETLNKWDSGAFPPITYNSNDHAGTESVILVQVNDGVQTVITDWVD
;
A
#
# COMPACT_ATOMS: atom_id res chain seq x y z
N SER A 1 1.54 -7.27 7.65
CA SER A 1 0.75 -8.21 8.48
C SER A 1 -0.65 -7.63 8.72
N PRO A 2 -1.72 -8.45 8.65
CA PRO A 2 -3.08 -8.00 8.93
C PRO A 2 -3.27 -7.40 10.33
N THR A 3 -2.41 -7.75 11.27
CA THR A 3 -2.43 -7.29 12.66
C THR A 3 -1.95 -5.84 12.84
N MET A 4 -1.52 -5.17 11.77
CA MET A 4 -1.01 -3.80 11.80
C MET A 4 -1.99 -2.74 11.30
N ASP A 5 -3.28 -3.03 11.29
CA ASP A 5 -4.26 -1.96 11.18
C ASP A 5 -4.27 -1.15 12.50
N HIS A 6 -4.32 0.18 12.41
CA HIS A 6 -4.31 1.06 13.58
C HIS A 6 -5.46 0.75 14.56
N ARG A 7 -6.58 0.20 14.07
CA ARG A 7 -7.72 -0.23 14.91
C ARG A 7 -7.36 -1.41 15.80
N VAL A 8 -6.44 -2.28 15.35
CA VAL A 8 -5.93 -3.38 16.19
C VAL A 8 -5.07 -2.82 17.31
N ALA A 9 -4.21 -1.86 17.01
CA ALA A 9 -3.40 -1.17 18.04
C ALA A 9 -4.30 -0.47 19.07
N LEU A 10 -5.32 0.25 18.61
CA LEU A 10 -6.28 0.91 19.49
C LEU A 10 -7.08 -0.11 20.35
N ALA A 11 -7.51 -1.22 19.77
CA ALA A 11 -8.26 -2.26 20.51
C ALA A 11 -7.39 -2.99 21.54
N ALA A 12 -6.09 -3.14 21.29
CA ALA A 12 -5.16 -3.73 22.23
C ALA A 12 -4.85 -2.79 23.43
N GLY A 13 -5.07 -1.49 23.26
CA GLY A 13 -4.79 -0.50 24.29
C GLY A 13 -3.35 -0.59 24.79
N PRO A 14 -3.11 -0.48 26.13
CA PRO A 14 -1.75 -0.56 26.69
C PRO A 14 -1.01 -1.86 26.39
N ALA A 15 -1.72 -2.96 26.13
CA ALA A 15 -1.09 -4.24 25.77
C ALA A 15 -0.48 -4.25 24.36
N GLY A 16 -0.88 -3.32 23.50
CA GLY A 16 -0.31 -3.13 22.17
C GLY A 16 0.93 -2.27 22.11
N GLU A 17 1.31 -1.64 23.23
CA GLU A 17 2.46 -0.74 23.28
C GLU A 17 3.76 -1.49 22.99
N GLY A 18 4.62 -0.90 22.15
CA GLY A 18 5.87 -1.51 21.73
C GLY A 18 5.73 -2.61 20.65
N PHE A 19 4.51 -2.98 20.23
CA PHE A 19 4.30 -4.01 19.21
C PHE A 19 4.93 -3.59 17.88
N ILE A 20 5.75 -4.48 17.32
CA ILE A 20 6.43 -4.25 16.04
C ILE A 20 5.88 -5.20 14.98
N ALA A 21 5.66 -4.70 13.77
CA ALA A 21 5.34 -5.53 12.63
C ALA A 21 5.86 -4.98 11.30
N ALA A 22 5.97 -5.88 10.32
CA ALA A 22 6.37 -5.53 8.96
C ALA A 22 5.17 -5.02 8.15
N ASN A 23 5.42 -3.97 7.35
CA ASN A 23 4.47 -3.40 6.42
C ASN A 23 5.11 -3.27 5.03
N PHE A 24 4.37 -3.60 3.97
CA PHE A 24 4.87 -3.54 2.59
C PHE A 24 4.51 -2.24 1.85
N ALA A 25 3.85 -1.33 2.52
CA ALA A 25 3.51 -0.01 2.00
C ALA A 25 3.76 1.05 3.07
N TYR A 26 3.88 2.31 2.67
CA TYR A 26 3.83 3.42 3.62
C TYR A 26 2.53 3.41 4.41
N LEU A 27 2.53 4.04 5.58
CA LEU A 27 1.31 4.21 6.35
C LEU A 27 0.32 5.12 5.60
N TRP A 28 -0.97 4.80 5.67
CA TRP A 28 -2.04 5.54 4.99
C TRP A 28 -2.14 7.02 5.43
N ASN A 29 -1.66 7.32 6.63
CA ASN A 29 -1.64 8.65 7.24
C ASN A 29 -0.26 9.35 7.13
N SER A 30 0.70 8.77 6.41
CA SER A 30 2.02 9.38 6.17
C SER A 30 1.97 10.46 5.09
N ASP A 31 3.11 11.12 4.88
CA ASP A 31 3.30 12.12 3.82
C ASP A 31 3.74 11.51 2.48
N ALA A 32 3.75 10.18 2.37
CA ALA A 32 4.02 9.51 1.10
C ALA A 32 3.00 9.95 0.03
N PRO A 33 3.44 10.19 -1.23
CA PRO A 33 2.58 10.77 -2.27
C PRO A 33 1.26 10.04 -2.49
N ALA A 34 1.29 8.69 -2.44
CA ALA A 34 0.06 7.91 -2.58
C ALA A 34 -0.85 8.02 -1.35
N ALA A 35 -0.29 8.17 -0.14
CA ALA A 35 -1.09 8.35 1.08
C ALA A 35 -1.77 9.72 1.13
N VAL A 36 -1.07 10.76 0.70
CA VAL A 36 -1.65 12.12 0.56
C VAL A 36 -2.81 12.08 -0.44
N HIS A 37 -2.57 11.60 -1.65
CA HIS A 37 -3.61 11.50 -2.68
C HIS A 37 -4.79 10.60 -2.27
N TYR A 38 -4.51 9.52 -1.55
CA TYR A 38 -5.57 8.66 -0.98
C TYR A 38 -6.49 9.44 -0.05
N ARG A 39 -5.94 10.25 0.88
CA ARG A 39 -6.75 11.07 1.79
C ARG A 39 -7.55 12.15 1.05
N GLU A 40 -6.97 12.76 0.03
CA GLU A 40 -7.69 13.71 -0.86
C GLU A 40 -8.87 13.04 -1.57
N MET A 41 -8.68 11.81 -2.08
CA MET A 41 -9.75 11.04 -2.72
C MET A 41 -10.83 10.64 -1.71
N CYS A 42 -10.45 10.22 -0.50
CA CYS A 42 -11.41 9.94 0.56
C CYS A 42 -12.26 11.17 0.89
N ALA A 43 -11.63 12.34 1.04
CA ALA A 43 -12.34 13.58 1.29
C ALA A 43 -13.28 13.96 0.12
N LYS A 44 -12.79 13.83 -1.12
CA LYS A 44 -13.57 14.14 -2.34
C LYS A 44 -14.84 13.29 -2.48
N TYR A 45 -14.75 12.01 -2.10
CA TYR A 45 -15.87 11.06 -2.19
C TYR A 45 -16.59 10.84 -0.87
N GLU A 46 -16.35 11.71 0.11
CA GLU A 46 -17.02 11.68 1.42
C GLU A 46 -16.92 10.31 2.12
N VAL A 47 -15.75 9.63 1.98
CA VAL A 47 -15.53 8.36 2.64
C VAL A 47 -15.47 8.58 4.15
N PRO A 48 -16.34 7.92 4.95
CA PRO A 48 -16.32 8.07 6.41
C PRO A 48 -14.96 7.68 6.99
N GLU A 49 -14.46 8.48 7.94
CA GLU A 49 -13.17 8.23 8.59
C GLU A 49 -13.05 6.83 9.20
N ALA A 50 -14.16 6.29 9.69
CA ALA A 50 -14.23 4.92 10.24
C ALA A 50 -13.82 3.82 9.25
N TYR A 51 -13.87 4.08 7.93
CA TYR A 51 -13.41 3.16 6.90
C TYR A 51 -11.97 3.41 6.46
N MET A 52 -11.42 4.59 6.77
CA MET A 52 -10.04 4.90 6.44
C MET A 52 -9.10 4.07 7.30
N GLY A 53 -8.03 3.56 6.69
CA GLY A 53 -7.07 2.71 7.38
C GLY A 53 -6.24 1.88 6.40
N MET A 54 -5.43 0.99 6.95
CA MET A 54 -4.48 0.20 6.20
C MET A 54 -5.15 -0.63 5.08
N TYR A 55 -6.22 -1.36 5.39
CA TYR A 55 -6.88 -2.21 4.39
C TYR A 55 -7.54 -1.43 3.26
N HIS A 56 -8.18 -0.31 3.59
CA HIS A 56 -8.78 0.56 2.58
C HIS A 56 -7.70 1.19 1.70
N PHE A 57 -6.58 1.60 2.30
CA PHE A 57 -5.41 2.09 1.56
C PHE A 57 -4.79 1.00 0.68
N TYR A 58 -4.69 -0.25 1.15
CA TYR A 58 -4.21 -1.36 0.33
C TYR A 58 -5.11 -1.62 -0.89
N GLY A 59 -6.42 -1.55 -0.71
CA GLY A 59 -7.37 -1.60 -1.82
C GLY A 59 -7.11 -0.49 -2.85
N TYR A 60 -6.88 0.73 -2.37
CA TYR A 60 -6.57 1.88 -3.22
C TYR A 60 -5.26 1.69 -4.00
N ILE A 61 -4.15 1.30 -3.36
CA ILE A 61 -2.87 1.11 -4.06
C ILE A 61 -2.89 -0.08 -5.02
N THR A 62 -3.60 -1.16 -4.67
CA THR A 62 -3.82 -2.30 -5.58
C THR A 62 -4.58 -1.86 -6.82
N ALA A 63 -5.62 -1.05 -6.66
CA ALA A 63 -6.35 -0.47 -7.79
C ALA A 63 -5.46 0.44 -8.65
N LYS A 64 -4.55 1.23 -8.06
CA LYS A 64 -3.56 2.03 -8.82
C LYS A 64 -2.70 1.14 -9.72
N VAL A 65 -2.16 0.05 -9.18
CA VAL A 65 -1.33 -0.91 -9.96
C VAL A 65 -2.15 -1.51 -11.10
N LEU A 66 -3.38 -1.95 -10.82
CA LEU A 66 -4.27 -2.51 -11.83
C LEU A 66 -4.60 -1.50 -12.95
N VAL A 67 -4.93 -0.25 -12.57
CA VAL A 67 -5.22 0.83 -13.53
C VAL A 67 -4.00 1.10 -14.42
N GLU A 68 -2.80 1.11 -13.87
CA GLU A 68 -1.57 1.27 -14.67
C GLU A 68 -1.39 0.10 -15.65
N GLY A 69 -1.60 -1.13 -15.21
CA GLY A 69 -1.59 -2.30 -16.09
C GLY A 69 -2.63 -2.22 -17.21
N LEU A 70 -3.84 -1.76 -16.91
CA LEU A 70 -4.90 -1.55 -17.90
C LEU A 70 -4.54 -0.47 -18.92
N LYS A 71 -3.92 0.65 -18.50
CA LYS A 71 -3.43 1.69 -19.42
C LYS A 71 -2.41 1.11 -20.41
N ARG A 72 -1.48 0.29 -19.92
CA ARG A 72 -0.46 -0.38 -20.75
C ARG A 72 -1.04 -1.48 -21.64
N ALA A 73 -2.12 -2.13 -21.23
CA ALA A 73 -2.85 -3.10 -22.05
C ALA A 73 -3.57 -2.49 -23.28
N GLY A 74 -3.80 -1.16 -23.24
CA GLY A 74 -4.37 -0.39 -24.34
C GLY A 74 -5.89 -0.42 -24.42
N LYS A 75 -6.44 0.11 -25.51
CA LYS A 75 -7.88 0.41 -25.68
C LYS A 75 -8.80 -0.81 -25.53
N TYR A 76 -8.32 -1.99 -25.90
CA TYR A 76 -9.12 -3.24 -25.88
C TYR A 76 -8.43 -4.27 -24.99
N PRO A 77 -8.52 -4.12 -23.64
CA PRO A 77 -7.84 -5.01 -22.71
C PRO A 77 -8.48 -6.41 -22.76
N THR A 78 -7.64 -7.41 -22.95
CA THR A 78 -7.96 -8.82 -22.70
C THR A 78 -7.11 -9.27 -21.51
N ARG A 79 -7.41 -10.43 -20.90
CA ARG A 79 -6.54 -11.01 -19.84
C ARG A 79 -5.09 -11.06 -20.27
N LYS A 80 -4.82 -11.57 -21.47
CA LYS A 80 -3.47 -11.67 -22.01
C LYS A 80 -2.80 -10.31 -22.14
N ARG A 81 -3.50 -9.32 -22.68
CA ARG A 81 -2.98 -7.95 -22.82
C ARG A 81 -2.73 -7.30 -21.47
N LEU A 82 -3.60 -7.54 -20.48
CA LEU A 82 -3.39 -7.03 -19.14
C LEU A 82 -2.13 -7.63 -18.51
N ILE A 83 -1.94 -8.95 -18.60
CA ILE A 83 -0.73 -9.61 -18.10
C ILE A 83 0.52 -9.00 -18.77
N ILE A 84 0.54 -8.91 -20.10
CA ILE A 84 1.63 -8.29 -20.83
C ILE A 84 1.83 -6.83 -20.39
N GLY A 85 0.75 -6.07 -20.22
CA GLY A 85 0.83 -4.68 -19.71
C GLY A 85 1.43 -4.59 -18.31
N MET A 86 1.05 -5.50 -17.41
CA MET A 86 1.63 -5.59 -16.06
C MET A 86 3.12 -5.94 -16.12
N GLU A 87 3.53 -6.89 -16.95
CA GLU A 87 4.92 -7.32 -17.13
C GLU A 87 5.82 -6.24 -17.73
N THR A 88 5.26 -5.14 -18.25
CA THR A 88 6.03 -3.95 -18.65
C THR A 88 6.34 -2.98 -17.51
N LEU A 89 5.80 -3.22 -16.32
CA LEU A 89 6.15 -2.43 -15.14
C LEU A 89 7.62 -2.72 -14.78
N ASN A 90 8.47 -1.75 -14.95
CA ASN A 90 9.89 -1.83 -14.62
C ASN A 90 10.25 -0.62 -13.76
N LYS A 91 10.56 -0.86 -12.51
CA LYS A 91 10.80 0.16 -11.48
C LYS A 91 9.71 1.24 -11.45
N TRP A 92 8.48 0.80 -11.66
CA TRP A 92 7.35 1.72 -11.62
C TRP A 92 7.04 2.13 -10.18
N ASP A 93 7.03 3.44 -9.95
CA ASP A 93 6.76 4.03 -8.65
C ASP A 93 5.29 4.42 -8.50
N SER A 94 4.63 3.82 -7.53
CA SER A 94 3.25 4.15 -7.15
C SER A 94 3.17 5.32 -6.16
N GLY A 95 4.28 5.64 -5.49
CA GLY A 95 4.35 6.51 -4.33
C GLY A 95 3.83 5.88 -3.03
N ALA A 96 3.52 4.56 -3.04
CA ALA A 96 2.96 3.85 -1.88
C ALA A 96 3.92 2.83 -1.27
N PHE A 97 4.85 2.31 -2.06
CA PHE A 97 5.85 1.30 -1.72
C PHE A 97 7.06 1.47 -2.64
N PRO A 98 8.19 0.77 -2.43
CA PRO A 98 9.32 0.79 -3.35
C PRO A 98 8.90 0.49 -4.79
N PRO A 99 9.62 1.06 -5.79
CA PRO A 99 9.29 0.83 -7.19
C PRO A 99 9.19 -0.65 -7.53
N ILE A 100 8.09 -1.06 -8.15
CA ILE A 100 7.83 -2.47 -8.50
C ILE A 100 8.30 -2.79 -9.91
N THR A 101 8.70 -4.05 -10.10
CA THR A 101 9.03 -4.63 -11.39
C THR A 101 8.32 -5.96 -11.54
N TYR A 102 7.55 -6.11 -12.62
CA TYR A 102 7.00 -7.40 -13.04
C TYR A 102 7.65 -7.86 -14.33
N ASN A 103 7.82 -9.15 -14.47
CA ASN A 103 8.27 -9.78 -15.71
C ASN A 103 7.62 -11.18 -15.85
N SER A 104 7.84 -11.85 -16.97
CA SER A 104 7.21 -13.16 -17.25
C SER A 104 7.59 -14.28 -16.28
N ASN A 105 8.63 -14.11 -15.47
CA ASN A 105 9.10 -15.11 -14.52
C ASN A 105 8.85 -14.71 -13.06
N ASP A 106 8.52 -13.45 -12.82
CA ASP A 106 8.33 -12.90 -11.50
C ASP A 106 7.22 -11.86 -11.48
N HIS A 107 6.18 -12.12 -10.68
CA HIS A 107 5.05 -11.24 -10.45
C HIS A 107 4.95 -10.80 -8.98
N ALA A 108 6.01 -10.97 -8.18
CA ALA A 108 6.00 -10.57 -6.77
C ALA A 108 5.96 -9.04 -6.59
N GLY A 109 6.58 -8.30 -7.51
CA GLY A 109 6.57 -6.84 -7.55
C GLY A 109 7.60 -6.19 -6.62
N THR A 110 7.49 -6.38 -5.31
CA THR A 110 8.46 -5.96 -4.31
C THR A 110 8.52 -6.97 -3.18
N GLU A 111 9.70 -7.19 -2.64
CA GLU A 111 9.95 -8.01 -1.45
C GLU A 111 10.30 -7.14 -0.23
N SER A 112 10.49 -5.83 -0.45
CA SER A 112 10.87 -4.89 0.60
C SER A 112 9.74 -4.64 1.60
N VAL A 113 10.10 -4.49 2.86
CA VAL A 113 9.20 -4.12 3.96
C VAL A 113 9.78 -2.98 4.78
N ILE A 114 8.91 -2.22 5.44
CA ILE A 114 9.28 -1.33 6.55
C ILE A 114 8.80 -1.94 7.86
N LEU A 115 9.53 -1.71 8.94
CA LEU A 115 9.03 -2.03 10.27
C LEU A 115 8.31 -0.81 10.86
N VAL A 116 7.19 -1.10 11.47
CA VAL A 116 6.39 -0.11 12.19
C VAL A 116 6.18 -0.58 13.62
N GLN A 117 6.20 0.37 14.55
CA GLN A 117 5.99 0.12 15.98
C GLN A 117 4.82 0.94 16.49
N VAL A 118 4.10 0.40 17.44
CA VAL A 118 3.07 1.14 18.20
C VAL A 118 3.77 1.87 19.35
N ASN A 119 3.68 3.20 19.35
CA ASN A 119 4.21 4.07 20.41
C ASN A 119 3.10 5.04 20.82
N ASP A 120 2.74 5.06 22.09
CA ASP A 120 1.62 5.86 22.62
C ASP A 120 0.30 5.62 21.83
N GLY A 121 0.06 4.37 21.44
CA GLY A 121 -1.11 3.96 20.67
C GLY A 121 -1.07 4.37 19.18
N VAL A 122 0.00 4.99 18.71
CA VAL A 122 0.18 5.43 17.31
C VAL A 122 1.23 4.60 16.61
N GLN A 123 0.96 4.26 15.34
CA GLN A 123 1.92 3.56 14.51
C GLN A 123 2.97 4.51 13.96
N THR A 124 4.24 4.20 14.20
CA THR A 124 5.40 4.95 13.71
C THR A 124 6.32 4.03 12.91
N VAL A 125 6.87 4.53 11.82
CA VAL A 125 7.90 3.82 11.05
C VAL A 125 9.22 3.87 11.82
N ILE A 126 9.87 2.74 12.02
CA ILE A 126 11.12 2.61 12.79
C ILE A 126 12.31 2.14 11.95
N THR A 127 12.13 1.83 10.66
CA THR A 127 13.22 1.46 9.73
C THR A 127 13.02 2.13 8.39
N ASP A 128 14.09 2.21 7.60
CA ASP A 128 13.98 2.33 6.16
C ASP A 128 13.46 1.02 5.55
N TRP A 129 13.30 1.00 4.21
CA TRP A 129 12.94 -0.21 3.48
C TRP A 129 14.04 -1.27 3.63
N VAL A 130 13.63 -2.49 3.97
CA VAL A 130 14.48 -3.67 4.16
C VAL A 130 14.01 -4.74 3.18
N ASP A 131 14.95 -5.31 2.43
CA ASP A 131 14.73 -6.44 1.50
C ASP A 131 14.88 -7.79 2.21
#